data_d33fffb1b4188d2d9076a1a28b196fab
#
_entry.id   d33fffb1b4188d2d9076a1a28b196fab
#
_cell.length_a   1.000
_cell.length_b   1.000
_cell.length_c   1.000
_cell.angle_alpha   90.00
_cell.angle_beta   90.00
_cell.angle_gamma   90.00
#
_symmetry.space_group_name_H-M   'P 1'
#
loop_
_entity.id
_entity.type
_entity.pdbx_description
1 polymer ?
#
loop_
_entity_poly.entity_id
_entity_poly.type
_entity_poly.pdbx_seq_one_letter_code
_entity_poly.pdbx_strand_id
1 'polypeptide(L)'
;MKLLGRFVRFETQAMKALSWALFAAYLLILLWLVLFKFSYDPFVVIRDFQTRSLNLIPFARTHTSEMIWNIVAFIPFGVMLGLCFKQVVFRNKIAVIFAFSLAVEIIQFALAIGVADITDIIMNTLGGSLGLAGYVAFSKHTNETFLDRRILIAGTLTLLTILYLRVFVFIVRY
;
A
#
# COMPACT_ATOMS: atom_id res chain seq x y z
N MET A 1 -27.33 3.04 -30.85
CA MET A 1 -26.07 3.79 -30.54
C MET A 1 -26.09 4.52 -29.20
N LYS A 2 -27.10 5.32 -28.82
CA LYS A 2 -27.11 6.08 -27.53
C LYS A 2 -27.10 5.20 -26.26
N LEU A 3 -27.79 4.04 -26.25
CA LEU A 3 -27.82 3.11 -25.12
C LEU A 3 -26.46 2.44 -24.87
N LEU A 4 -25.79 1.99 -25.94
CA LEU A 4 -24.47 1.39 -25.86
C LEU A 4 -23.41 2.39 -25.29
N GLY A 5 -23.48 3.64 -25.78
CA GLY A 5 -22.59 4.70 -25.26
C GLY A 5 -22.84 5.05 -23.78
N ARG A 6 -24.10 4.97 -23.31
CA ARG A 6 -24.44 5.12 -21.88
C ARG A 6 -23.89 3.96 -21.02
N PHE A 7 -24.04 2.74 -21.53
CA PHE A 7 -23.55 1.53 -20.82
C PHE A 7 -22.03 1.55 -20.69
N VAL A 8 -21.30 1.83 -21.77
CA VAL A 8 -19.82 1.94 -21.74
C VAL A 8 -19.35 3.05 -20.79
N ARG A 9 -20.03 4.19 -20.78
CA ARG A 9 -19.71 5.30 -19.87
C ARG A 9 -19.94 4.92 -18.41
N PHE A 10 -21.05 4.22 -18.12
CA PHE A 10 -21.35 3.74 -16.77
C PHE A 10 -20.30 2.74 -16.27
N GLU A 11 -19.93 1.76 -17.11
CA GLU A 11 -18.90 0.78 -16.77
C GLU A 11 -17.56 1.46 -16.47
N THR A 12 -17.15 2.43 -17.27
CA THR A 12 -15.91 3.20 -17.05
C THR A 12 -15.94 4.01 -15.76
N GLN A 13 -17.07 4.60 -15.41
CA GLN A 13 -17.23 5.35 -14.16
C GLN A 13 -17.21 4.43 -12.93
N ALA A 14 -17.90 3.29 -13.00
CA ALA A 14 -17.91 2.29 -11.94
C ALA A 14 -16.51 1.72 -11.68
N MET A 15 -15.74 1.43 -12.72
CA MET A 15 -14.35 0.99 -12.58
C MET A 15 -13.48 2.03 -11.92
N LYS A 16 -13.61 3.31 -12.28
CA LYS A 16 -12.88 4.41 -11.63
C LYS A 16 -13.24 4.52 -10.15
N ALA A 17 -14.51 4.50 -9.81
CA ALA A 17 -14.96 4.57 -8.42
C ALA A 17 -14.42 3.38 -7.60
N LEU A 18 -14.47 2.17 -8.16
CA LEU A 18 -13.92 0.98 -7.51
C LEU A 18 -12.39 1.08 -7.32
N SER A 19 -11.67 1.62 -8.31
CA SER A 19 -10.22 1.84 -8.20
C SER A 19 -9.87 2.75 -7.03
N TRP A 20 -10.59 3.86 -6.88
CA TRP A 20 -10.38 4.80 -5.78
C TRP A 20 -10.78 4.22 -4.42
N ALA A 21 -11.89 3.48 -4.35
CA ALA A 21 -12.32 2.81 -3.13
C ALA A 21 -11.30 1.76 -2.68
N LEU A 22 -10.81 0.94 -3.61
CA LEU A 22 -9.79 -0.06 -3.33
C LEU A 22 -8.47 0.59 -2.92
N PHE A 23 -8.07 1.69 -3.57
CA PHE A 23 -6.88 2.46 -3.21
C PHE A 23 -6.98 3.03 -1.79
N ALA A 24 -8.11 3.66 -1.45
CA ALA A 24 -8.35 4.20 -0.11
C ALA A 24 -8.34 3.09 0.96
N ALA A 25 -9.05 1.98 0.73
CA ALA A 25 -9.04 0.83 1.63
C ALA A 25 -7.63 0.27 1.82
N TYR A 26 -6.87 0.15 0.74
CA TYR A 26 -5.49 -0.31 0.79
C TYR A 26 -4.58 0.66 1.57
N LEU A 27 -4.72 1.98 1.37
CA LEU A 27 -3.95 2.97 2.13
C LEU A 27 -4.20 2.87 3.64
N LEU A 28 -5.45 2.64 4.06
CA LEU A 28 -5.78 2.45 5.47
C LEU A 28 -5.10 1.19 6.03
N ILE A 29 -5.14 0.09 5.28
CA ILE A 29 -4.45 -1.15 5.65
C ILE A 29 -2.94 -0.95 5.70
N LEU A 30 -2.36 -0.29 4.70
CA LEU A 30 -0.92 -0.02 4.65
C LEU A 30 -0.47 0.84 5.83
N LEU A 31 -1.20 1.92 6.14
CA LEU A 31 -0.95 2.73 7.33
C LEU A 31 -0.98 1.89 8.61
N TRP A 32 -2.00 1.06 8.76
CA TRP A 32 -2.07 0.14 9.89
C TRP A 32 -0.87 -0.79 9.97
N LEU A 33 -0.54 -1.46 8.87
CA LEU A 33 0.55 -2.44 8.83
C LEU A 33 1.89 -1.80 9.18
N VAL A 34 2.17 -0.63 8.61
CA VAL A 34 3.48 0.03 8.77
C VAL A 34 3.56 0.73 10.11
N LEU A 35 2.54 1.47 10.55
CA LEU A 35 2.55 2.17 11.85
C LEU A 35 2.71 1.21 13.03
N PHE A 36 2.05 0.06 12.98
CA PHE A 36 2.09 -0.93 14.07
C PHE A 36 3.04 -2.10 13.79
N LYS A 37 3.97 -1.94 12.84
CA LYS A 37 4.99 -2.94 12.47
C LYS A 37 4.43 -4.36 12.35
N PHE A 38 3.32 -4.49 11.62
CA PHE A 38 2.59 -5.76 11.41
C PHE A 38 2.05 -6.41 12.69
N SER A 39 2.02 -5.69 13.81
CA SER A 39 1.44 -6.20 15.06
C SER A 39 -0.07 -6.41 14.93
N TYR A 40 -0.56 -7.49 15.53
CA TYR A 40 -1.98 -7.77 15.63
C TYR A 40 -2.70 -6.86 16.63
N ASP A 41 -2.00 -6.45 17.69
CA ASP A 41 -2.54 -5.65 18.77
C ASP A 41 -1.80 -4.30 18.84
N PRO A 42 -2.42 -3.21 18.36
CA PRO A 42 -1.81 -1.88 18.43
C PRO A 42 -1.65 -1.37 19.87
N PHE A 43 -2.47 -1.85 20.83
CA PHE A 43 -2.33 -1.43 22.22
C PHE A 43 -1.07 -1.97 22.87
N VAL A 44 -0.60 -3.16 22.47
CA VAL A 44 0.69 -3.70 22.91
C VAL A 44 1.82 -2.80 22.39
N VAL A 45 1.78 -2.43 21.10
CA VAL A 45 2.79 -1.53 20.51
C VAL A 45 2.82 -0.18 21.22
N ILE A 46 1.65 0.44 21.46
CA ILE A 46 1.55 1.73 22.14
C ILE A 46 2.08 1.64 23.61
N ARG A 47 1.84 0.52 24.27
CA ARG A 47 2.28 0.32 25.66
C ARG A 47 3.78 0.04 25.78
N ASP A 48 4.32 -0.76 24.85
CA ASP A 48 5.70 -1.26 24.95
C ASP A 48 6.73 -0.25 24.40
N PHE A 49 6.33 0.61 23.44
CA PHE A 49 7.17 1.67 22.90
C PHE A 49 6.85 3.01 23.59
N GLN A 50 7.52 3.30 24.69
CA GLN A 50 7.39 4.59 25.40
C GLN A 50 8.55 5.55 25.13
N THR A 51 9.55 5.13 24.36
CA THR A 51 10.74 5.93 24.08
C THR A 51 10.85 6.22 22.58
N ARG A 52 11.09 7.50 22.25
CA ARG A 52 11.40 7.90 20.89
C ARG A 52 12.77 7.34 20.49
N SER A 53 12.80 6.56 19.45
CA SER A 53 14.04 6.00 18.91
C SER A 53 14.17 6.34 17.42
N LEU A 54 15.39 6.68 17.01
CA LEU A 54 15.72 7.05 15.64
C LEU A 54 16.96 6.27 15.19
N ASN A 55 16.85 5.59 14.07
CA ASN A 55 17.96 4.91 13.41
C ASN A 55 18.23 5.55 12.04
N LEU A 56 19.33 6.31 11.95
CA LEU A 56 19.75 6.96 10.70
C LEU A 56 20.84 6.19 9.96
N ILE A 57 21.28 5.04 10.50
CA ILE A 57 22.31 4.22 9.84
C ILE A 57 21.59 3.13 9.04
N PRO A 58 21.60 3.20 7.69
CA PRO A 58 20.95 2.21 6.86
C PRO A 58 21.43 0.80 7.17
N PHE A 59 20.48 -0.15 7.26
CA PHE A 59 20.70 -1.59 7.43
C PHE A 59 21.38 -2.03 8.75
N ALA A 60 21.64 -1.10 9.70
CA ALA A 60 22.38 -1.42 10.91
C ALA A 60 21.58 -2.21 11.96
N ARG A 61 20.26 -2.02 12.01
CA ARG A 61 19.39 -2.59 13.07
C ARG A 61 18.16 -3.30 12.55
N THR A 62 17.92 -3.28 11.24
CA THR A 62 16.70 -3.82 10.64
C THR A 62 16.91 -5.30 10.27
N HIS A 63 16.00 -6.16 10.71
CA HIS A 63 16.02 -7.56 10.31
C HIS A 63 15.66 -7.74 8.83
N THR A 64 16.27 -8.72 8.17
CA THR A 64 16.01 -9.03 6.75
C THR A 64 14.52 -9.28 6.48
N SER A 65 13.81 -9.91 7.42
CA SER A 65 12.38 -10.14 7.32
C SER A 65 11.57 -8.83 7.27
N GLU A 66 11.92 -7.83 8.09
CA GLU A 66 11.26 -6.52 8.10
C GLU A 66 11.48 -5.80 6.76
N MET A 67 12.71 -5.83 6.24
CA MET A 67 13.03 -5.26 4.93
C MET A 67 12.18 -5.88 3.82
N ILE A 68 12.05 -7.22 3.80
CA ILE A 68 11.24 -7.93 2.82
C ILE A 68 9.76 -7.55 2.95
N TRP A 69 9.22 -7.52 4.18
CA TRP A 69 7.82 -7.17 4.40
C TRP A 69 7.52 -5.73 4.00
N ASN A 70 8.42 -4.79 4.23
CA ASN A 70 8.29 -3.40 3.80
C ASN A 70 8.22 -3.30 2.28
N ILE A 71 9.11 -4.00 1.55
CA ILE A 71 9.06 -4.07 0.09
C ILE A 71 7.71 -4.64 -0.36
N VAL A 72 7.32 -5.81 0.14
CA VAL A 72 6.10 -6.52 -0.26
C VAL A 72 4.85 -5.68 0.01
N ALA A 73 4.80 -5.02 1.17
CA ALA A 73 3.68 -4.16 1.53
C ALA A 73 3.57 -2.92 0.62
N PHE A 74 4.64 -2.38 0.08
CA PHE A 74 4.59 -1.20 -0.77
C PHE A 74 4.43 -1.50 -2.28
N ILE A 75 4.64 -2.73 -2.74
CA ILE A 75 4.38 -3.11 -4.14
C ILE A 75 2.97 -2.73 -4.59
N PRO A 76 1.88 -3.13 -3.89
CA PRO A 76 0.52 -2.75 -4.30
C PRO A 76 0.29 -1.24 -4.28
N PHE A 77 0.95 -0.49 -3.38
CA PHE A 77 0.86 0.98 -3.37
C PHE A 77 1.34 1.58 -4.70
N GLY A 78 2.50 1.13 -5.20
CA GLY A 78 3.02 1.54 -6.50
C GLY A 78 2.11 1.16 -7.66
N VAL A 79 1.57 -0.07 -7.66
CA VAL A 79 0.60 -0.54 -8.65
C VAL A 79 -0.65 0.36 -8.67
N MET A 80 -1.21 0.66 -7.50
CA MET A 80 -2.41 1.49 -7.38
C MET A 80 -2.15 2.96 -7.80
N LEU A 81 -0.97 3.51 -7.52
CA LEU A 81 -0.56 4.81 -8.04
C LEU A 81 -0.46 4.80 -9.57
N GLY A 82 0.02 3.71 -10.17
CA GLY A 82 0.03 3.51 -11.61
C GLY A 82 -1.38 3.55 -12.19
N LEU A 83 -2.29 2.80 -11.59
CA LEU A 83 -3.68 2.62 -12.02
C LEU A 83 -4.52 3.89 -11.82
N CYS A 84 -4.47 4.52 -10.65
CA CYS A 84 -5.34 5.64 -10.30
C CYS A 84 -4.85 6.99 -10.87
N PHE A 85 -3.55 7.20 -10.99
CA PHE A 85 -2.95 8.47 -11.38
C PHE A 85 -2.28 8.40 -12.76
N LYS A 86 -2.97 7.93 -13.78
CA LYS A 86 -2.40 7.71 -15.13
C LYS A 86 -1.73 8.94 -15.73
N GLN A 87 -2.24 10.14 -15.44
CA GLN A 87 -1.73 11.42 -15.98
C GLN A 87 -0.49 11.94 -15.25
N VAL A 88 -0.16 11.40 -14.07
CA VAL A 88 0.97 11.85 -13.28
C VAL A 88 2.25 11.17 -13.78
N VAL A 89 3.30 11.94 -14.00
CA VAL A 89 4.59 11.41 -14.47
C VAL A 89 5.22 10.47 -13.44
N PHE A 90 5.96 9.49 -13.93
CA PHE A 90 6.55 8.42 -13.13
C PHE A 90 7.35 8.93 -11.92
N ARG A 91 8.21 9.91 -12.15
CA ARG A 91 9.05 10.52 -11.09
C ARG A 91 8.23 11.11 -9.94
N ASN A 92 7.12 11.77 -10.25
CA ASN A 92 6.27 12.38 -9.21
C ASN A 92 5.56 11.30 -8.38
N LYS A 93 5.20 10.17 -8.98
CA LYS A 93 4.65 9.01 -8.25
C LYS A 93 5.67 8.42 -7.29
N ILE A 94 6.95 8.32 -7.69
CA ILE A 94 8.04 7.89 -6.78
C ILE A 94 8.19 8.89 -5.63
N ALA A 95 8.14 10.20 -5.91
CA ALA A 95 8.21 11.22 -4.87
C ALA A 95 7.03 11.09 -3.87
N VAL A 96 5.83 10.73 -4.34
CA VAL A 96 4.67 10.45 -3.47
C VAL A 96 4.92 9.22 -2.59
N ILE A 97 5.49 8.14 -3.14
CA ILE A 97 5.83 6.93 -2.38
C ILE A 97 6.84 7.26 -1.27
N PHE A 98 7.91 7.97 -1.62
CA PHE A 98 8.93 8.42 -0.68
C PHE A 98 8.35 9.32 0.42
N ALA A 99 7.57 10.33 0.04
CA ALA A 99 6.94 11.27 0.97
C ALA A 99 5.96 10.57 1.93
N PHE A 100 5.20 9.59 1.43
CA PHE A 100 4.30 8.78 2.26
C PHE A 100 5.09 7.95 3.27
N SER A 101 6.16 7.27 2.85
CA SER A 101 7.02 6.50 3.74
C SER A 101 7.67 7.39 4.80
N LEU A 102 8.22 8.52 4.40
CA LEU A 102 8.82 9.50 5.33
C LEU A 102 7.80 10.01 6.35
N ALA A 103 6.56 10.31 5.90
CA ALA A 103 5.49 10.75 6.80
C ALA A 103 5.16 9.68 7.85
N VAL A 104 5.14 8.41 7.48
CA VAL A 104 4.93 7.30 8.43
C VAL A 104 6.03 7.26 9.48
N GLU A 105 7.30 7.36 9.10
CA GLU A 105 8.42 7.39 10.03
C GLU A 105 8.37 8.58 10.99
N ILE A 106 7.99 9.76 10.49
CA ILE A 106 7.77 10.96 11.31
C ILE A 106 6.65 10.72 12.33
N ILE A 107 5.54 10.10 11.92
CA ILE A 107 4.42 9.78 12.81
C ILE A 107 4.85 8.78 13.87
N GLN A 108 5.58 7.71 13.51
CA GLN A 108 6.10 6.72 14.46
C GLN A 108 7.01 7.37 15.52
N PHE A 109 7.92 8.24 15.08
CA PHE A 109 8.79 8.99 15.99
C PHE A 109 7.99 9.95 16.88
N ALA A 110 7.05 10.71 16.32
CA ALA A 110 6.27 11.69 17.08
C ALA A 110 5.39 11.05 18.15
N LEU A 111 4.77 9.91 17.82
CA LEU A 111 3.87 9.16 18.71
C LEU A 111 4.62 8.15 19.61
N ALA A 112 5.93 7.99 19.45
CA ALA A 112 6.74 7.00 20.16
C ALA A 112 6.19 5.55 20.06
N ILE A 113 5.68 5.17 18.87
CA ILE A 113 5.08 3.85 18.61
C ILE A 113 6.00 2.90 17.84
N GLY A 114 7.27 3.23 17.74
CA GLY A 114 8.28 2.41 17.05
C GLY A 114 9.61 3.12 16.94
N VAL A 115 10.53 2.47 16.25
CA VAL A 115 11.83 3.06 15.88
C VAL A 115 11.66 3.65 14.47
N ALA A 116 11.84 4.96 14.32
CA ALA A 116 11.92 5.57 13.01
C ALA A 116 13.24 5.16 12.34
N ASP A 117 13.16 4.45 11.23
CA ASP A 117 14.30 3.82 10.56
C ASP A 117 14.41 4.26 9.10
N ILE A 118 15.57 4.82 8.75
CA ILE A 118 15.86 5.20 7.36
C ILE A 118 15.83 3.98 6.41
N THR A 119 16.11 2.78 6.91
CA THR A 119 16.02 1.54 6.14
C THR A 119 14.59 1.29 5.68
N ASP A 120 13.60 1.57 6.53
CA ASP A 120 12.19 1.40 6.21
C ASP A 120 11.80 2.35 5.07
N ILE A 121 12.27 3.60 5.10
CA ILE A 121 12.03 4.56 4.00
C ILE A 121 12.60 4.03 2.68
N ILE A 122 13.82 3.49 2.71
CA ILE A 122 14.48 2.94 1.51
C ILE A 122 13.71 1.73 0.97
N MET A 123 13.36 0.76 1.84
CA MET A 123 12.69 -0.48 1.44
C MET A 123 11.25 -0.22 0.96
N ASN A 124 10.52 0.64 1.64
CA ASN A 124 9.18 1.09 1.25
C ASN A 124 9.20 1.77 -0.13
N THR A 125 10.15 2.69 -0.34
CA THR A 125 10.30 3.39 -1.61
C THR A 125 10.69 2.43 -2.72
N LEU A 126 11.58 1.48 -2.45
CA LEU A 126 11.95 0.42 -3.40
C LEU A 126 10.74 -0.43 -3.78
N GLY A 127 9.98 -0.92 -2.80
CA GLY A 127 8.80 -1.74 -3.02
C GLY A 127 7.75 -1.02 -3.88
N GLY A 128 7.40 0.21 -3.53
CA GLY A 128 6.48 1.03 -4.30
C GLY A 128 6.98 1.33 -5.71
N SER A 129 8.28 1.58 -5.87
CA SER A 129 8.88 1.80 -7.19
C SER A 129 8.84 0.54 -8.06
N LEU A 130 9.08 -0.64 -7.48
CA LEU A 130 8.94 -1.92 -8.18
C LEU A 130 7.50 -2.17 -8.63
N GLY A 131 6.53 -1.93 -7.76
CA GLY A 131 5.11 -2.06 -8.10
C GLY A 131 4.70 -1.12 -9.23
N LEU A 132 5.10 0.15 -9.16
CA LEU A 132 4.84 1.15 -10.20
C LEU A 132 5.52 0.78 -11.52
N ALA A 133 6.78 0.36 -11.49
CA ALA A 133 7.52 -0.07 -12.68
C ALA A 133 6.88 -1.29 -13.33
N GLY A 134 6.44 -2.27 -12.51
CA GLY A 134 5.70 -3.43 -12.96
C GLY A 134 4.41 -3.03 -13.68
N TYR A 135 3.57 -2.17 -13.08
CA TYR A 135 2.36 -1.67 -13.72
C TYR A 135 2.66 -1.01 -15.07
N VAL A 136 3.64 -0.10 -15.14
CA VAL A 136 4.03 0.60 -16.37
C VAL A 136 4.57 -0.37 -17.43
N ALA A 137 5.36 -1.37 -17.04
CA ALA A 137 5.87 -2.38 -17.97
C ALA A 137 4.74 -3.22 -18.57
N PHE A 138 3.84 -3.74 -17.73
CA PHE A 138 2.72 -4.56 -18.20
C PHE A 138 1.70 -3.75 -19.03
N SER A 139 1.44 -2.47 -18.69
CA SER A 139 0.52 -1.62 -19.44
C SER A 139 1.00 -1.33 -20.88
N LYS A 140 2.31 -1.41 -21.15
CA LYS A 140 2.86 -1.25 -22.50
C LYS A 140 2.64 -2.47 -23.40
N HIS A 141 2.48 -3.65 -22.82
CA HIS A 141 2.39 -4.92 -23.56
C HIS A 141 0.96 -5.50 -23.56
N THR A 142 0.05 -4.91 -22.79
CA THR A 142 -1.32 -5.42 -22.61
C THR A 142 -2.32 -4.27 -22.75
N ASN A 143 -3.55 -4.57 -23.14
CA ASN A 143 -4.62 -3.58 -23.13
C ASN A 143 -4.82 -3.05 -21.68
N GLU A 144 -4.68 -1.73 -21.49
CA GLU A 144 -4.75 -1.09 -20.18
C GLU A 144 -6.07 -1.41 -19.44
N THR A 145 -7.19 -1.38 -20.13
CA THR A 145 -8.51 -1.66 -19.51
C THR A 145 -8.58 -3.10 -19.00
N PHE A 146 -7.99 -4.04 -19.73
CA PHE A 146 -7.93 -5.44 -19.33
C PHE A 146 -7.00 -5.63 -18.11
N LEU A 147 -5.84 -4.96 -18.11
CA LEU A 147 -4.91 -4.97 -16.99
C LEU A 147 -5.56 -4.38 -15.73
N ASP A 148 -6.16 -3.19 -15.85
CA ASP A 148 -6.83 -2.51 -14.75
C ASP A 148 -7.93 -3.37 -14.13
N ARG A 149 -8.77 -3.99 -14.98
CA ARG A 149 -9.84 -4.89 -14.52
C ARG A 149 -9.28 -6.09 -13.73
N ARG A 150 -8.19 -6.70 -14.19
CA ARG A 150 -7.55 -7.82 -13.48
C ARG A 150 -6.94 -7.40 -12.15
N ILE A 151 -6.29 -6.24 -12.10
CA ILE A 151 -5.76 -5.67 -10.86
C ILE A 151 -6.89 -5.41 -9.86
N LEU A 152 -8.01 -4.84 -10.31
CA LEU A 152 -9.16 -4.58 -9.45
C LEU A 152 -9.79 -5.88 -8.92
N ILE A 153 -9.96 -6.90 -9.76
CA ILE A 153 -10.48 -8.20 -9.34
C ILE A 153 -9.53 -8.82 -8.30
N ALA A 154 -8.24 -8.91 -8.61
CA ALA A 154 -7.26 -9.50 -7.71
C ALA A 154 -7.18 -8.73 -6.38
N GLY A 155 -7.11 -7.41 -6.43
CA GLY A 155 -7.07 -6.56 -5.24
C GLY A 155 -8.33 -6.68 -4.38
N THR A 156 -9.51 -6.72 -5.00
CA THR A 156 -10.79 -6.92 -4.29
C THR A 156 -10.85 -8.29 -3.64
N LEU A 157 -10.47 -9.35 -4.34
CA LEU A 157 -10.43 -10.71 -3.78
C LEU A 157 -9.45 -10.79 -2.62
N THR A 158 -8.26 -10.20 -2.75
CA THR A 158 -7.27 -10.16 -1.67
C THR A 158 -7.81 -9.42 -0.45
N LEU A 159 -8.45 -8.26 -0.64
CA LEU A 159 -9.06 -7.50 0.44
C LEU A 159 -10.16 -8.30 1.14
N LEU A 160 -11.06 -8.92 0.39
CA LEU A 160 -12.13 -9.76 0.96
C LEU A 160 -11.56 -10.95 1.72
N THR A 161 -10.50 -11.59 1.22
CA THR A 161 -9.83 -12.69 1.91
C THR A 161 -9.21 -12.23 3.23
N ILE A 162 -8.53 -11.09 3.26
CA ILE A 162 -7.96 -10.51 4.48
C ILE A 162 -9.06 -10.20 5.50
N LEU A 163 -10.16 -9.59 5.07
CA LEU A 163 -11.30 -9.28 5.94
C LEU A 163 -11.95 -10.56 6.48
N TYR A 164 -12.16 -11.56 5.63
CA TYR A 164 -12.71 -12.85 6.05
C TYR A 164 -11.82 -13.53 7.10
N LEU A 165 -10.51 -13.61 6.85
CA LEU A 165 -9.58 -14.21 7.80
C LEU A 165 -9.53 -13.44 9.13
N ARG A 166 -9.61 -12.10 9.10
CA ARG A 166 -9.68 -11.29 10.32
C ARG A 166 -10.95 -11.57 11.13
N VAL A 167 -12.09 -11.60 10.46
CA VAL A 167 -13.38 -11.91 11.13
C VAL A 167 -13.36 -13.34 11.67
N PHE A 168 -12.88 -14.31 10.90
CA PHE A 168 -12.76 -15.71 11.33
C PHE A 168 -11.85 -15.86 12.55
N VAL A 169 -10.65 -15.25 12.52
CA VAL A 169 -9.72 -15.28 13.67
C VAL A 169 -10.32 -14.60 14.90
N PHE A 170 -11.09 -13.52 14.71
CA PHE A 170 -11.78 -12.87 15.80
C PHE A 170 -12.84 -13.79 16.42
N ILE A 171 -13.69 -14.42 15.60
CA ILE A 171 -14.75 -15.34 16.07
C ILE A 171 -14.17 -16.59 16.78
N VAL A 172 -13.02 -17.10 16.32
CA VAL A 172 -12.40 -18.30 16.91
C VAL A 172 -11.66 -18.01 18.22
N ARG A 173 -11.21 -16.76 18.42
CA ARG A 173 -10.50 -16.37 19.66
C ARG A 173 -11.38 -15.88 20.79
N TYR A 174 -12.62 -15.52 20.50
CA TYR A 174 -13.61 -15.02 21.44
C TYR A 174 -14.92 -15.80 21.33
#